data_30a96d0135eec6ca80643fcfeb1c7090
#
_entry.id   30a96d0135eec6ca80643fcfeb1c7090
#
_cell.length_a   1.000
_cell.length_b   1.000
_cell.length_c   1.000
_cell.angle_alpha   90.00
_cell.angle_beta   90.00
_cell.angle_gamma   90.00
#
_symmetry.space_group_name_H-M   'P 1'
#
loop_
_entity.id
_entity.type
_entity.pdbx_description
1 polymer ?
#
loop_
_entity_poly.entity_id
_entity_poly.type
_entity_poly.pdbx_seq_one_letter_code
_entity_poly.pdbx_strand_id
1 'polypeptide(L)'
;MLLSRQTNILSAAFIIMATVILSQILGLVRTRLLFSIFGPSNTLGIYNYASILPDTIFQLTIAAALASAFIPVFSEYLSKGQEKDAHKMASTLLVTGITVFVVFSLVLVIFAPKILAIFNGGQNFSKLDMILMANLMRVIVVGQLIYIVGTFISAILQSYNHFFIPGIAAAFYNIGIIIGILLLHQYFGIYAVPLGIILGASIFVMLQVPFAKKVGFSFIPSFNFHKSQGISKIVMLMWPRTIQVGVQQIGTIILAAIIAFMAQPGRTNLLFDSAKTLMFAPISLIGLSIAQAAFPVLSREKNNLADFKMTFITSFNQMLYLILPASIIILVLRIPIVRLAYGADKFDWPATVLTGHILAFLSFSIFAQALIVLFYRAFYALHDSVVPLLVSAASTLVLIILGYYFVIIQNMGIESIAFAFSLANVLQLIILIVLLDKKVGGFPKILLFFPPIKIFIATFLMGISLYIPIKLLDQLVFDTTRTINLIFLAGTSSLIGLSFYLFLAF
;
A
#
# COMPACT_ATOMS: atom_id res chain seq x y z
N MET A 1 -16.16 18.33 19.51
CA MET A 1 -16.00 18.58 18.06
C MET A 1 -15.40 17.38 17.32
N LEU A 2 -14.25 16.83 17.72
CA LEU A 2 -13.61 15.66 17.04
C LEU A 2 -14.43 14.35 17.12
N LEU A 3 -15.21 14.16 18.17
CA LEU A 3 -16.05 12.98 18.39
C LEU A 3 -17.47 13.09 17.81
N SER A 4 -17.85 14.25 17.26
CA SER A 4 -19.12 14.47 16.58
C SER A 4 -19.06 14.09 15.10
N ARG A 5 -20.20 14.05 14.41
CA ARG A 5 -20.29 13.81 12.96
C ARG A 5 -19.52 14.90 12.21
N GLN A 6 -18.66 14.51 11.28
CA GLN A 6 -17.91 15.44 10.43
C GLN A 6 -18.71 15.69 9.14
N THR A 7 -19.60 16.67 9.19
CA THR A 7 -20.44 17.05 8.04
C THR A 7 -19.75 17.97 7.05
N ASN A 8 -18.68 18.68 7.47
CA ASN A 8 -17.88 19.52 6.59
C ASN A 8 -16.79 18.69 5.93
N ILE A 9 -16.79 18.66 4.60
CA ILE A 9 -15.84 17.88 3.77
C ILE A 9 -14.38 18.23 4.09
N LEU A 10 -14.08 19.52 4.27
CA LEU A 10 -12.70 19.97 4.54
C LEU A 10 -12.20 19.47 5.90
N SER A 11 -13.05 19.55 6.95
CA SER A 11 -12.69 19.06 8.27
C SER A 11 -12.56 17.53 8.30
N ALA A 12 -13.42 16.82 7.60
CA ALA A 12 -13.33 15.37 7.45
C ALA A 12 -12.02 14.96 6.75
N ALA A 13 -11.68 15.64 5.65
CA ALA A 13 -10.44 15.38 4.91
C ALA A 13 -9.19 15.65 5.78
N PHE A 14 -9.18 16.76 6.53
CA PHE A 14 -8.08 17.08 7.44
C PHE A 14 -7.91 16.03 8.54
N ILE A 15 -9.01 15.57 9.15
CA ILE A 15 -9.00 14.53 10.18
C ILE A 15 -8.47 13.21 9.61
N ILE A 16 -8.95 12.81 8.43
CA ILE A 16 -8.46 11.59 7.76
C ILE A 16 -6.96 11.70 7.50
N MET A 17 -6.51 12.82 6.92
CA MET A 17 -5.07 13.02 6.63
C MET A 17 -4.23 12.94 7.91
N ALA A 18 -4.62 13.65 8.96
CA ALA A 18 -3.86 13.68 10.22
C ALA A 18 -3.78 12.29 10.88
N THR A 19 -4.89 11.55 10.90
CA THR A 19 -4.93 10.20 11.49
C THR A 19 -4.19 9.17 10.64
N VAL A 20 -4.23 9.28 9.31
CA VAL A 20 -3.44 8.43 8.40
C VAL A 20 -1.95 8.69 8.59
N ILE A 21 -1.51 9.95 8.65
CA ILE A 21 -0.11 10.31 8.89
C ILE A 21 0.35 9.73 10.23
N LEU A 22 -0.44 9.91 11.30
CA LEU A 22 -0.14 9.34 12.61
C LEU A 22 0.02 7.82 12.56
N SER A 23 -0.91 7.13 11.90
CA SER A 23 -0.86 5.68 11.74
C SER A 23 0.36 5.23 10.93
N GLN A 24 0.75 5.97 9.89
CA GLN A 24 1.96 5.67 9.09
C GLN A 24 3.25 5.88 9.90
N ILE A 25 3.33 6.95 10.67
CA ILE A 25 4.48 7.19 11.58
C ILE A 25 4.61 6.05 12.59
N LEU A 26 3.51 5.64 13.22
CA LEU A 26 3.51 4.51 14.16
C LEU A 26 3.85 3.19 13.47
N GLY A 27 3.41 2.99 12.22
CA GLY A 27 3.80 1.85 11.40
C GLY A 27 5.31 1.82 11.13
N LEU A 28 5.92 2.99 10.86
CA LEU A 28 7.36 3.11 10.68
C LEU A 28 8.12 2.83 11.99
N VAL A 29 7.66 3.39 13.11
CA VAL A 29 8.22 3.11 14.45
C VAL A 29 8.15 1.61 14.76
N ARG A 30 7.02 0.95 14.48
CA ARG A 30 6.87 -0.50 14.62
C ARG A 30 7.90 -1.26 13.79
N THR A 31 8.07 -0.90 12.51
CA THR A 31 9.02 -1.58 11.62
C THR A 31 10.47 -1.37 12.08
N ARG A 32 10.81 -0.15 12.51
CA ARG A 32 12.12 0.14 13.10
C ARG A 32 12.38 -0.67 14.38
N LEU A 33 11.36 -0.83 15.22
CA LEU A 33 11.42 -1.67 16.42
C LEU A 33 11.66 -3.15 16.07
N LEU A 34 10.97 -3.67 15.04
CA LEU A 34 11.20 -5.03 14.55
C LEU A 34 12.65 -5.23 14.10
N PHE A 35 13.22 -4.26 13.37
CA PHE A 35 14.61 -4.31 12.96
C PHE A 35 15.60 -4.15 14.14
N SER A 36 15.24 -3.36 15.17
CA SER A 36 16.07 -3.24 16.37
C SER A 36 16.14 -4.56 17.16
N ILE A 37 15.02 -5.27 17.28
CA ILE A 37 14.93 -6.48 18.10
C ILE A 37 15.41 -7.72 17.32
N PHE A 38 14.94 -7.91 16.09
CA PHE A 38 15.17 -9.13 15.31
C PHE A 38 16.23 -8.96 14.21
N GLY A 39 16.61 -7.71 13.88
CA GLY A 39 17.44 -7.41 12.72
C GLY A 39 16.76 -7.72 11.40
N PRO A 40 17.39 -7.44 10.26
CA PRO A 40 16.96 -7.90 8.94
C PRO A 40 17.37 -9.36 8.74
N SER A 41 16.81 -10.24 9.59
CA SER A 41 17.15 -11.65 9.68
C SER A 41 16.26 -12.53 8.80
N ASN A 42 16.72 -13.76 8.52
CA ASN A 42 15.89 -14.75 7.86
C ASN A 42 14.64 -15.08 8.68
N THR A 43 14.75 -15.11 10.01
CA THR A 43 13.62 -15.38 10.92
C THR A 43 12.51 -14.33 10.81
N LEU A 44 12.86 -13.02 10.77
CA LEU A 44 11.88 -11.98 10.55
C LEU A 44 11.29 -12.05 9.13
N GLY A 45 12.09 -12.45 8.16
CA GLY A 45 11.64 -12.71 6.80
C GLY A 45 10.68 -13.89 6.70
N ILE A 46 10.88 -14.96 7.46
CA ILE A 46 9.93 -16.10 7.55
C ILE A 46 8.56 -15.61 8.06
N TYR A 47 8.54 -14.71 9.05
CA TYR A 47 7.30 -14.08 9.48
C TYR A 47 6.64 -13.30 8.32
N ASN A 48 7.41 -12.56 7.52
CA ASN A 48 6.90 -11.83 6.35
C ASN A 48 6.27 -12.81 5.33
N TYR A 49 6.95 -13.89 4.97
CA TYR A 49 6.40 -14.94 4.11
C TYR A 49 5.13 -15.57 4.68
N ALA A 50 5.08 -15.82 5.99
CA ALA A 50 3.92 -16.39 6.66
C ALA A 50 2.68 -15.48 6.59
N SER A 51 2.86 -14.16 6.45
CA SER A 51 1.77 -13.19 6.36
C SER A 51 1.17 -13.08 4.96
N ILE A 52 1.90 -13.41 3.88
CA ILE A 52 1.48 -13.18 2.49
C ILE A 52 0.12 -13.79 2.19
N LEU A 53 -0.09 -15.06 2.54
CA LEU A 53 -1.34 -15.76 2.21
C LEU A 53 -2.53 -15.30 3.06
N PRO A 54 -2.43 -15.13 4.40
CA PRO A 54 -3.50 -14.53 5.20
C PRO A 54 -3.88 -13.12 4.75
N ASP A 55 -2.88 -12.27 4.42
CA ASP A 55 -3.10 -10.92 3.92
C ASP A 55 -3.80 -10.95 2.55
N THR A 56 -3.44 -11.90 1.69
CA THR A 56 -4.09 -12.10 0.38
C THR A 56 -5.57 -12.43 0.56
N ILE A 57 -5.92 -13.38 1.43
CA ILE A 57 -7.32 -13.73 1.67
C ILE A 57 -8.08 -12.52 2.23
N PHE A 58 -7.49 -11.80 3.19
CA PHE A 58 -8.10 -10.58 3.72
C PHE A 58 -8.39 -9.54 2.62
N GLN A 59 -7.41 -9.26 1.76
CA GLN A 59 -7.54 -8.30 0.67
C GLN A 59 -8.63 -8.69 -0.32
N LEU A 60 -8.73 -9.97 -0.67
CA LEU A 60 -9.71 -10.48 -1.63
C LEU A 60 -11.13 -10.52 -1.06
N THR A 61 -11.28 -10.87 0.21
CA THR A 61 -12.61 -11.11 0.82
C THR A 61 -13.22 -9.86 1.41
N ILE A 62 -12.44 -9.04 2.10
CA ILE A 62 -12.94 -7.96 2.94
C ILE A 62 -12.56 -6.58 2.41
N ALA A 63 -11.27 -6.32 2.17
CA ALA A 63 -10.83 -4.98 1.82
C ALA A 63 -11.40 -4.50 0.48
N ALA A 64 -11.50 -5.39 -0.51
CA ALA A 64 -12.09 -5.10 -1.81
C ALA A 64 -13.59 -4.74 -1.69
N ALA A 65 -14.34 -5.46 -0.84
CA ALA A 65 -15.78 -5.26 -0.67
C ALA A 65 -16.11 -3.97 0.09
N LEU A 66 -15.40 -3.70 1.19
CA LEU A 66 -15.74 -2.59 2.09
C LEU A 66 -15.52 -1.23 1.44
N ALA A 67 -14.35 -1.00 0.87
CA ALA A 67 -13.98 0.31 0.34
C ALA A 67 -14.76 0.70 -0.93
N SER A 68 -15.10 -0.29 -1.80
CA SER A 68 -15.69 0.00 -3.11
C SER A 68 -17.21 -0.10 -3.15
N ALA A 69 -17.80 -0.94 -2.31
CA ALA A 69 -19.21 -1.27 -2.43
C ALA A 69 -20.03 -1.05 -1.15
N PHE A 70 -19.49 -1.42 0.01
CA PHE A 70 -20.26 -1.36 1.25
C PHE A 70 -20.62 0.06 1.67
N ILE A 71 -19.62 0.95 1.77
CA ILE A 71 -19.85 2.33 2.26
C ILE A 71 -20.89 3.07 1.40
N PRO A 72 -20.84 3.08 0.06
CA PRO A 72 -21.84 3.74 -0.76
C PRO A 72 -23.25 3.17 -0.57
N VAL A 73 -23.38 1.82 -0.58
CA VAL A 73 -24.68 1.18 -0.47
C VAL A 73 -25.28 1.37 0.92
N PHE A 74 -24.49 1.24 1.98
CA PHE A 74 -24.94 1.44 3.35
C PHE A 74 -25.37 2.90 3.57
N SER A 75 -24.62 3.87 3.06
CA SER A 75 -24.98 5.31 3.13
C SER A 75 -26.25 5.63 2.36
N GLU A 76 -26.51 4.95 1.23
CA GLU A 76 -27.75 5.08 0.47
C GLU A 76 -28.98 4.62 1.29
N TYR A 77 -28.86 3.49 2.00
CA TYR A 77 -29.94 2.99 2.88
C TYR A 77 -30.20 3.97 4.04
N LEU A 78 -29.13 4.53 4.63
CA LEU A 78 -29.25 5.55 5.69
C LEU A 78 -29.96 6.81 5.18
N SER A 79 -29.60 7.30 3.98
CA SER A 79 -30.23 8.51 3.41
C SER A 79 -31.71 8.31 3.08
N LYS A 80 -32.16 7.08 2.86
CA LYS A 80 -33.56 6.73 2.65
C LYS A 80 -34.33 6.45 3.95
N GLY A 81 -33.71 6.59 5.12
CA GLY A 81 -34.34 6.29 6.42
C GLY A 81 -34.52 4.80 6.70
N GLN A 82 -33.88 3.92 5.91
CA GLN A 82 -34.00 2.47 6.02
C GLN A 82 -32.91 1.88 6.95
N GLU A 83 -32.79 2.43 8.16
CA GLU A 83 -31.70 2.06 9.10
C GLU A 83 -31.72 0.56 9.48
N LYS A 84 -32.90 -0.03 9.72
CA LYS A 84 -33.03 -1.45 10.09
C LYS A 84 -32.52 -2.38 8.98
N ASP A 85 -32.83 -2.05 7.73
CA ASP A 85 -32.39 -2.83 6.58
C ASP A 85 -30.89 -2.64 6.35
N ALA A 86 -30.36 -1.42 6.55
CA ALA A 86 -28.94 -1.15 6.54
C ALA A 86 -28.18 -1.99 7.58
N HIS A 87 -28.66 -2.03 8.83
CA HIS A 87 -28.06 -2.82 9.91
C HIS A 87 -28.10 -4.32 9.63
N LYS A 88 -29.23 -4.83 9.11
CA LYS A 88 -29.38 -6.22 8.72
C LYS A 88 -28.42 -6.58 7.59
N MET A 89 -28.35 -5.75 6.55
CA MET A 89 -27.42 -5.92 5.42
C MET A 89 -25.96 -5.93 5.91
N ALA A 90 -25.55 -4.97 6.75
CA ALA A 90 -24.22 -4.89 7.31
C ALA A 90 -23.87 -6.12 8.15
N SER A 91 -24.76 -6.53 9.03
CA SER A 91 -24.57 -7.72 9.89
C SER A 91 -24.45 -9.00 9.09
N THR A 92 -25.27 -9.15 8.05
CA THR A 92 -25.23 -10.31 7.14
C THR A 92 -23.91 -10.33 6.35
N LEU A 93 -23.48 -9.18 5.83
CA LEU A 93 -22.23 -9.09 5.09
C LEU A 93 -21.01 -9.37 5.98
N LEU A 94 -21.01 -8.89 7.23
CA LEU A 94 -19.96 -9.20 8.21
C LEU A 94 -19.87 -10.70 8.48
N VAL A 95 -21.01 -11.34 8.80
CA VAL A 95 -21.06 -12.78 9.05
C VAL A 95 -20.57 -13.56 7.83
N THR A 96 -21.05 -13.19 6.64
CA THR A 96 -20.63 -13.83 5.38
C THR A 96 -19.12 -13.67 5.15
N GLY A 97 -18.62 -12.44 5.28
CA GLY A 97 -17.20 -12.15 5.11
C GLY A 97 -16.31 -12.93 6.09
N ILE A 98 -16.71 -13.01 7.37
CA ILE A 98 -16.03 -13.81 8.39
C ILE A 98 -16.10 -15.30 8.00
N THR A 99 -17.28 -15.81 7.62
CA THR A 99 -17.43 -17.22 7.24
C THR A 99 -16.54 -17.58 6.05
N VAL A 100 -16.53 -16.76 5.00
CA VAL A 100 -15.67 -16.96 3.83
C VAL A 100 -14.20 -16.92 4.24
N PHE A 101 -13.80 -15.92 5.03
CA PHE A 101 -12.42 -15.83 5.52
C PHE A 101 -12.02 -17.04 6.36
N VAL A 102 -12.88 -17.50 7.28
CA VAL A 102 -12.66 -18.69 8.13
C VAL A 102 -12.50 -19.95 7.27
N VAL A 103 -13.38 -20.14 6.28
CA VAL A 103 -13.30 -21.32 5.39
C VAL A 103 -11.95 -21.35 4.65
N PHE A 104 -11.56 -20.24 4.01
CA PHE A 104 -10.26 -20.17 3.34
C PHE A 104 -9.10 -20.30 4.31
N SER A 105 -9.20 -19.70 5.49
CA SER A 105 -8.17 -19.79 6.54
C SER A 105 -8.02 -21.20 7.09
N LEU A 106 -9.12 -21.95 7.26
CA LEU A 106 -9.07 -23.36 7.65
C LEU A 106 -8.30 -24.20 6.62
N VAL A 107 -8.54 -23.96 5.33
CA VAL A 107 -7.77 -24.61 4.26
C VAL A 107 -6.29 -24.26 4.38
N LEU A 108 -5.95 -22.99 4.60
CA LEU A 108 -4.55 -22.57 4.81
C LEU A 108 -3.93 -23.24 6.05
N VAL A 109 -4.65 -23.28 7.17
CA VAL A 109 -4.15 -23.83 8.46
C VAL A 109 -3.92 -25.34 8.37
N ILE A 110 -4.88 -26.07 7.76
CA ILE A 110 -4.80 -27.54 7.64
C ILE A 110 -3.70 -27.93 6.63
N PHE A 111 -3.66 -27.28 5.48
CA PHE A 111 -2.73 -27.62 4.41
C PHE A 111 -1.47 -26.73 4.40
N ALA A 112 -1.20 -26.01 5.50
CA ALA A 112 -0.10 -25.05 5.61
C ALA A 112 1.23 -25.56 5.03
N PRO A 113 1.77 -26.74 5.40
CA PRO A 113 3.06 -27.20 4.86
C PRO A 113 3.03 -27.42 3.35
N LYS A 114 1.91 -27.91 2.80
CA LYS A 114 1.77 -28.16 1.36
C LYS A 114 1.61 -26.85 0.56
N ILE A 115 0.83 -25.92 1.09
CA ILE A 115 0.60 -24.63 0.43
C ILE A 115 1.86 -23.77 0.46
N LEU A 116 2.53 -23.71 1.61
CA LEU A 116 3.77 -22.96 1.76
C LEU A 116 4.96 -23.56 0.97
N ALA A 117 4.85 -24.80 0.52
CA ALA A 117 5.87 -25.40 -0.35
C ALA A 117 6.09 -24.60 -1.65
N ILE A 118 5.12 -23.76 -2.07
CA ILE A 118 5.29 -22.81 -3.19
C ILE A 118 6.44 -21.83 -2.95
N PHE A 119 6.74 -21.51 -1.69
CA PHE A 119 7.84 -20.64 -1.31
C PHE A 119 9.16 -21.40 -1.09
N ASN A 120 9.21 -22.69 -1.36
CA ASN A 120 10.41 -23.50 -1.20
C ASN A 120 10.86 -24.14 -2.51
N GLY A 121 10.49 -23.60 -3.65
CA GLY A 121 10.91 -24.10 -4.96
C GLY A 121 12.43 -24.12 -5.15
N GLY A 122 13.15 -23.16 -4.55
CA GLY A 122 14.61 -23.10 -4.53
C GLY A 122 15.29 -23.91 -3.43
N GLN A 123 14.52 -24.60 -2.57
CA GLN A 123 15.01 -25.38 -1.41
C GLN A 123 15.90 -24.59 -0.44
N ASN A 124 15.80 -23.27 -0.44
CA ASN A 124 16.60 -22.36 0.39
C ASN A 124 16.00 -22.14 1.79
N PHE A 125 14.79 -22.64 2.06
CA PHE A 125 14.23 -22.73 3.40
C PHE A 125 14.45 -24.13 3.96
N SER A 126 14.96 -24.23 5.18
CA SER A 126 15.09 -25.50 5.88
C SER A 126 13.71 -26.08 6.27
N LYS A 127 13.67 -27.36 6.62
CA LYS A 127 12.44 -27.97 7.15
C LYS A 127 11.93 -27.24 8.40
N LEU A 128 12.83 -26.75 9.27
CA LEU A 128 12.48 -25.99 10.47
C LEU A 128 11.89 -24.64 10.11
N ASP A 129 12.44 -23.95 9.09
CA ASP A 129 11.90 -22.68 8.61
C ASP A 129 10.47 -22.86 8.07
N MET A 130 10.20 -23.93 7.33
CA MET A 130 8.87 -24.23 6.81
C MET A 130 7.85 -24.53 7.94
N ILE A 131 8.29 -25.25 8.99
CA ILE A 131 7.44 -25.48 10.17
C ILE A 131 7.18 -24.17 10.91
N LEU A 132 8.20 -23.34 11.10
CA LEU A 132 8.07 -22.02 11.73
C LEU A 132 7.10 -21.13 10.94
N MET A 133 7.26 -21.08 9.61
CA MET A 133 6.38 -20.32 8.71
C MET A 133 4.92 -20.76 8.83
N ALA A 134 4.67 -22.08 8.85
CA ALA A 134 3.32 -22.63 9.02
C ALA A 134 2.72 -22.28 10.39
N ASN A 135 3.50 -22.35 11.46
CA ASN A 135 3.03 -22.02 12.80
C ASN A 135 2.75 -20.51 12.95
N LEU A 136 3.62 -19.66 12.43
CA LEU A 136 3.40 -18.20 12.43
C LEU A 136 2.13 -17.84 11.62
N MET A 137 1.93 -18.45 10.45
CA MET A 137 0.74 -18.25 9.63
C MET A 137 -0.54 -18.58 10.40
N ARG A 138 -0.56 -19.67 11.19
CA ARG A 138 -1.70 -20.06 12.03
C ARG A 138 -2.07 -18.99 13.05
N VAL A 139 -1.07 -18.37 13.69
CA VAL A 139 -1.29 -17.30 14.69
C VAL A 139 -1.73 -16.00 13.98
N ILE A 140 -1.13 -15.66 12.83
CA ILE A 140 -1.49 -14.47 12.04
C ILE A 140 -2.97 -14.50 11.63
N VAL A 141 -3.48 -15.65 11.20
CA VAL A 141 -4.90 -15.82 10.82
C VAL A 141 -5.85 -15.41 11.94
N VAL A 142 -5.52 -15.72 13.21
CA VAL A 142 -6.34 -15.32 14.37
C VAL A 142 -6.38 -13.79 14.49
N GLY A 143 -5.23 -13.13 14.38
CA GLY A 143 -5.13 -11.66 14.41
C GLY A 143 -5.91 -11.00 13.27
N GLN A 144 -5.84 -11.57 12.06
CA GLN A 144 -6.59 -11.09 10.90
C GLN A 144 -8.11 -11.20 11.10
N LEU A 145 -8.58 -12.28 11.74
CA LEU A 145 -10.01 -12.49 12.01
C LEU A 145 -10.56 -11.38 12.92
N ILE A 146 -9.82 -11.00 13.96
CA ILE A 146 -10.19 -9.89 14.83
C ILE A 146 -10.12 -8.56 14.06
N TYR A 147 -9.09 -8.36 13.24
CA TYR A 147 -8.89 -7.15 12.44
C TYR A 147 -10.02 -6.93 11.43
N ILE A 148 -10.59 -7.99 10.85
CA ILE A 148 -11.77 -7.94 9.97
C ILE A 148 -12.96 -7.27 10.67
N VAL A 149 -13.24 -7.66 11.91
CA VAL A 149 -14.35 -7.07 12.67
C VAL A 149 -14.13 -5.57 12.85
N GLY A 150 -12.93 -5.15 13.24
CA GLY A 150 -12.59 -3.74 13.40
C GLY A 150 -12.68 -2.93 12.10
N THR A 151 -12.20 -3.51 10.99
CA THR A 151 -12.28 -2.87 9.66
C THR A 151 -13.73 -2.69 9.22
N PHE A 152 -14.59 -3.65 9.53
CA PHE A 152 -16.01 -3.56 9.24
C PHE A 152 -16.71 -2.47 10.07
N ILE A 153 -16.41 -2.39 11.37
CA ILE A 153 -16.90 -1.32 12.24
C ILE A 153 -16.41 0.04 11.76
N SER A 154 -15.15 0.13 11.29
CA SER A 154 -14.62 1.35 10.67
C SER A 154 -15.47 1.80 9.47
N ALA A 155 -15.84 0.89 8.59
CA ALA A 155 -16.67 1.20 7.42
C ALA A 155 -18.08 1.67 7.83
N ILE A 156 -18.68 1.06 8.86
CA ILE A 156 -19.96 1.52 9.42
C ILE A 156 -19.83 2.95 9.96
N LEU A 157 -18.85 3.22 10.81
CA LEU A 157 -18.63 4.55 11.38
C LEU A 157 -18.39 5.62 10.30
N GLN A 158 -17.62 5.30 9.26
CA GLN A 158 -17.40 6.18 8.11
C GLN A 158 -18.70 6.48 7.36
N SER A 159 -19.59 5.50 7.21
CA SER A 159 -20.91 5.67 6.59
C SER A 159 -21.83 6.60 7.41
N TYR A 160 -21.62 6.70 8.72
CA TYR A 160 -22.27 7.68 9.59
C TYR A 160 -21.50 9.03 9.69
N ASN A 161 -20.50 9.26 8.81
CA ASN A 161 -19.64 10.45 8.81
C ASN A 161 -18.78 10.63 10.08
N HIS A 162 -18.41 9.53 10.73
CA HIS A 162 -17.45 9.51 11.82
C HIS A 162 -16.09 9.01 11.30
N PHE A 163 -15.16 9.92 11.01
CA PHE A 163 -13.85 9.56 10.44
C PHE A 163 -12.74 9.54 11.48
N PHE A 164 -12.86 10.33 12.55
CA PHE A 164 -11.82 10.42 13.59
C PHE A 164 -11.60 9.08 14.32
N ILE A 165 -12.68 8.43 14.73
CA ILE A 165 -12.59 7.17 15.52
C ILE A 165 -11.92 6.03 14.74
N PRO A 166 -12.33 5.71 13.49
CA PRO A 166 -11.60 4.74 12.67
C PRO A 166 -10.13 5.08 12.47
N GLY A 167 -9.83 6.36 12.22
CA GLY A 167 -8.47 6.82 11.98
C GLY A 167 -7.58 6.69 13.21
N ILE A 168 -8.04 7.11 14.39
CA ILE A 168 -7.28 6.99 15.64
C ILE A 168 -7.16 5.52 16.07
N ALA A 169 -8.19 4.70 15.86
CA ALA A 169 -8.15 3.28 16.14
C ALA A 169 -7.08 2.56 15.31
N ALA A 170 -6.87 2.96 14.04
CA ALA A 170 -5.78 2.45 13.20
C ALA A 170 -4.39 2.80 13.77
N ALA A 171 -4.24 3.98 14.40
CA ALA A 171 -3.02 4.34 15.11
C ALA A 171 -2.81 3.45 16.35
N PHE A 172 -3.86 3.23 17.13
CA PHE A 172 -3.83 2.34 18.30
C PHE A 172 -3.59 0.86 17.94
N TYR A 173 -4.00 0.42 16.77
CA TYR A 173 -3.60 -0.89 16.24
C TYR A 173 -2.08 -1.04 16.19
N ASN A 174 -1.37 -0.04 15.64
CA ASN A 174 0.10 -0.05 15.63
C ASN A 174 0.70 0.02 17.03
N ILE A 175 0.12 0.83 17.93
CA ILE A 175 0.55 0.90 19.33
C ILE A 175 0.41 -0.46 20.01
N GLY A 176 -0.72 -1.15 19.81
CA GLY A 176 -0.93 -2.49 20.38
C GLY A 176 0.10 -3.50 19.89
N ILE A 177 0.49 -3.46 18.61
CA ILE A 177 1.55 -4.31 18.06
C ILE A 177 2.89 -3.96 18.71
N ILE A 178 3.23 -2.67 18.82
CA ILE A 178 4.47 -2.19 19.46
C ILE A 178 4.55 -2.69 20.90
N ILE A 179 3.49 -2.52 21.69
CA ILE A 179 3.40 -2.99 23.08
C ILE A 179 3.57 -4.51 23.13
N GLY A 180 2.86 -5.25 22.27
CA GLY A 180 2.96 -6.70 22.20
C GLY A 180 4.39 -7.17 21.90
N ILE A 181 5.08 -6.54 20.96
CA ILE A 181 6.47 -6.87 20.64
C ILE A 181 7.38 -6.58 21.84
N LEU A 182 7.27 -5.39 22.44
CA LEU A 182 8.12 -4.99 23.56
C LEU A 182 7.96 -5.91 24.80
N LEU A 183 6.74 -6.31 25.10
CA LEU A 183 6.45 -7.14 26.28
C LEU A 183 6.71 -8.63 26.03
N LEU A 184 6.52 -9.12 24.81
CA LEU A 184 6.47 -10.55 24.55
C LEU A 184 7.73 -11.11 23.86
N HIS A 185 8.59 -10.27 23.27
CA HIS A 185 9.73 -10.76 22.48
C HIS A 185 10.74 -11.57 23.30
N GLN A 186 10.91 -11.25 24.59
CA GLN A 186 11.84 -11.97 25.47
C GLN A 186 11.36 -13.40 25.77
N TYR A 187 10.04 -13.62 25.81
CA TYR A 187 9.42 -14.91 26.15
C TYR A 187 9.07 -15.76 24.95
N PHE A 188 8.61 -15.13 23.87
CA PHE A 188 8.05 -15.82 22.69
C PHE A 188 8.87 -15.62 21.42
N GLY A 189 10.00 -14.90 21.48
CA GLY A 189 10.82 -14.64 20.30
C GLY A 189 10.01 -14.03 19.16
N ILE A 190 10.10 -14.60 17.96
CA ILE A 190 9.41 -14.08 16.75
C ILE A 190 7.87 -14.16 16.85
N TYR A 191 7.32 -15.07 17.68
CA TYR A 191 5.88 -15.14 17.90
C TYR A 191 5.30 -13.89 18.58
N ALA A 192 6.14 -13.07 19.23
CA ALA A 192 5.71 -11.78 19.77
C ALA A 192 5.08 -10.87 18.71
N VAL A 193 5.48 -11.00 17.44
CA VAL A 193 4.94 -10.18 16.36
C VAL A 193 3.48 -10.52 16.06
N PRO A 194 3.11 -11.77 15.72
CA PRO A 194 1.70 -12.10 15.50
C PRO A 194 0.85 -12.01 16.77
N LEU A 195 1.41 -12.25 17.97
CA LEU A 195 0.69 -12.00 19.22
C LEU A 195 0.44 -10.51 19.44
N GLY A 196 1.39 -9.65 19.07
CA GLY A 196 1.23 -8.20 19.05
C GLY A 196 0.14 -7.77 18.07
N ILE A 197 0.00 -8.44 16.90
CA ILE A 197 -1.09 -8.20 15.95
C ILE A 197 -2.44 -8.54 16.60
N ILE A 198 -2.56 -9.64 17.32
CA ILE A 198 -3.79 -10.00 18.04
C ILE A 198 -4.14 -8.91 19.06
N LEU A 199 -3.16 -8.46 19.85
CA LEU A 199 -3.37 -7.38 20.81
C LEU A 199 -3.80 -6.08 20.13
N GLY A 200 -3.09 -5.67 19.08
CA GLY A 200 -3.40 -4.47 18.32
C GLY A 200 -4.78 -4.52 17.67
N ALA A 201 -5.15 -5.66 17.06
CA ALA A 201 -6.47 -5.88 16.48
C ALA A 201 -7.58 -5.84 17.55
N SER A 202 -7.32 -6.38 18.74
CA SER A 202 -8.27 -6.33 19.86
C SER A 202 -8.50 -4.88 20.32
N ILE A 203 -7.44 -4.10 20.48
CA ILE A 203 -7.53 -2.67 20.84
C ILE A 203 -8.29 -1.90 19.72
N PHE A 204 -7.98 -2.20 18.45
CA PHE A 204 -8.65 -1.60 17.30
C PHE A 204 -10.16 -1.80 17.31
N VAL A 205 -10.62 -3.00 17.64
CA VAL A 205 -12.05 -3.32 17.79
C VAL A 205 -12.64 -2.65 19.03
N MET A 206 -11.99 -2.80 20.18
CA MET A 206 -12.49 -2.29 21.47
C MET A 206 -12.71 -0.78 21.45
N LEU A 207 -11.84 -0.02 20.80
CA LEU A 207 -11.98 1.44 20.69
C LEU A 207 -13.19 1.85 19.85
N GLN A 208 -13.58 1.04 18.87
CA GLN A 208 -14.65 1.38 17.93
C GLN A 208 -16.04 0.93 18.38
N VAL A 209 -16.14 -0.19 19.10
CA VAL A 209 -17.44 -0.78 19.53
C VAL A 209 -18.34 0.21 20.30
N PRO A 210 -17.84 0.98 21.29
CA PRO A 210 -18.68 1.95 21.99
C PRO A 210 -19.29 3.00 21.06
N PHE A 211 -18.52 3.46 20.07
CA PHE A 211 -18.99 4.46 19.11
C PHE A 211 -19.95 3.88 18.08
N ALA A 212 -19.75 2.63 17.66
CA ALA A 212 -20.73 1.92 16.82
C ALA A 212 -22.10 1.80 17.53
N LYS A 213 -22.11 1.48 18.81
CA LYS A 213 -23.32 1.48 19.63
C LYS A 213 -23.91 2.89 19.77
N LYS A 214 -23.08 3.93 19.98
CA LYS A 214 -23.53 5.32 20.12
C LYS A 214 -24.19 5.87 18.85
N VAL A 215 -23.76 5.46 17.66
CA VAL A 215 -24.41 5.87 16.40
C VAL A 215 -25.68 5.07 16.11
N GLY A 216 -26.06 4.17 17.01
CA GLY A 216 -27.29 3.38 16.90
C GLY A 216 -27.14 2.06 16.15
N PHE A 217 -25.91 1.67 15.73
CA PHE A 217 -25.73 0.42 15.02
C PHE A 217 -26.12 -0.78 15.87
N SER A 218 -27.06 -1.59 15.36
CA SER A 218 -27.52 -2.83 15.96
C SER A 218 -27.05 -4.01 15.11
N PHE A 219 -26.38 -4.98 15.74
CA PHE A 219 -25.98 -6.20 15.06
C PHE A 219 -27.18 -7.15 14.97
N ILE A 220 -27.69 -7.34 13.75
CA ILE A 220 -28.87 -8.17 13.45
C ILE A 220 -28.46 -9.21 12.40
N PRO A 221 -27.83 -10.32 12.80
CA PRO A 221 -27.37 -11.33 11.84
C PRO A 221 -28.56 -12.01 11.15
N SER A 222 -28.47 -12.15 9.83
CA SER A 222 -29.48 -12.86 9.03
C SER A 222 -28.74 -13.69 7.97
N PHE A 223 -29.11 -14.96 7.86
CA PHE A 223 -28.60 -15.89 6.86
C PHE A 223 -29.40 -15.90 5.56
N ASN A 224 -30.39 -15.01 5.42
CA ASN A 224 -31.26 -14.93 4.24
C ASN A 224 -30.62 -14.05 3.15
N PHE A 225 -29.68 -14.61 2.39
CA PHE A 225 -28.93 -13.93 1.32
C PHE A 225 -29.85 -13.50 0.14
N HIS A 226 -30.90 -14.28 -0.16
CA HIS A 226 -31.72 -14.07 -1.36
C HIS A 226 -32.71 -12.90 -1.26
N LYS A 227 -33.00 -12.39 -0.08
CA LYS A 227 -34.02 -11.32 0.13
C LYS A 227 -33.46 -9.91 0.27
N SER A 228 -32.14 -9.75 0.28
CA SER A 228 -31.52 -8.43 0.45
C SER A 228 -30.99 -7.91 -0.88
N GLN A 229 -31.74 -7.01 -1.52
CA GLN A 229 -31.32 -6.30 -2.73
C GLN A 229 -29.96 -5.57 -2.53
N GLY A 230 -29.67 -5.11 -1.32
CA GLY A 230 -28.40 -4.44 -0.96
C GLY A 230 -27.19 -5.37 -1.07
N ILE A 231 -27.29 -6.64 -0.68
CA ILE A 231 -26.19 -7.60 -0.77
C ILE A 231 -25.87 -7.92 -2.24
N SER A 232 -26.87 -8.14 -3.07
CA SER A 232 -26.69 -8.37 -4.51
C SER A 232 -25.99 -7.18 -5.16
N LYS A 233 -26.39 -5.95 -4.80
CA LYS A 233 -25.76 -4.72 -5.30
C LYS A 233 -24.30 -4.62 -4.87
N ILE A 234 -23.98 -4.96 -3.60
CA ILE A 234 -22.59 -4.97 -3.10
C ILE A 234 -21.76 -6.00 -3.86
N VAL A 235 -22.23 -7.24 -4.01
CA VAL A 235 -21.50 -8.29 -4.74
C VAL A 235 -21.23 -7.89 -6.18
N MET A 236 -22.21 -7.29 -6.86
CA MET A 236 -22.05 -6.81 -8.24
C MET A 236 -21.00 -5.68 -8.34
N LEU A 237 -20.97 -4.76 -7.38
CA LEU A 237 -20.01 -3.65 -7.37
C LEU A 237 -18.59 -4.08 -6.96
N MET A 238 -18.45 -5.08 -6.09
CA MET A 238 -17.15 -5.55 -5.63
C MET A 238 -16.43 -6.44 -6.65
N TRP A 239 -17.16 -7.18 -7.51
CA TRP A 239 -16.59 -8.21 -8.39
C TRP A 239 -15.42 -7.70 -9.27
N PRO A 240 -15.54 -6.56 -10.03
CA PRO A 240 -14.43 -6.09 -10.85
C PRO A 240 -13.20 -5.69 -10.02
N ARG A 241 -13.45 -5.12 -8.85
CA ARG A 241 -12.39 -4.71 -7.92
C ARG A 241 -11.67 -5.92 -7.32
N THR A 242 -12.42 -6.96 -6.97
CA THR A 242 -11.84 -8.21 -6.43
C THR A 242 -10.93 -8.88 -7.45
N ILE A 243 -11.33 -8.94 -8.73
CA ILE A 243 -10.47 -9.48 -9.79
C ILE A 243 -9.16 -8.66 -9.91
N GLN A 244 -9.27 -7.34 -9.93
CA GLN A 244 -8.09 -6.47 -10.02
C GLN A 244 -7.12 -6.69 -8.84
N VAL A 245 -7.64 -6.74 -7.62
CA VAL A 245 -6.85 -7.05 -6.42
C VAL A 245 -6.28 -8.47 -6.51
N GLY A 246 -7.04 -9.44 -7.02
CA GLY A 246 -6.60 -10.82 -7.24
C GLY A 246 -5.37 -10.92 -8.14
N VAL A 247 -5.38 -10.21 -9.27
CA VAL A 247 -4.22 -10.15 -10.18
C VAL A 247 -2.97 -9.63 -9.46
N GLN A 248 -3.12 -8.56 -8.68
CA GLN A 248 -2.00 -7.98 -7.92
C GLN A 248 -1.49 -8.93 -6.84
N GLN A 249 -2.37 -9.63 -6.13
CA GLN A 249 -2.00 -10.57 -5.08
C GLN A 249 -1.33 -11.83 -5.64
N ILE A 250 -1.81 -12.35 -6.78
CA ILE A 250 -1.15 -13.44 -7.49
C ILE A 250 0.27 -13.02 -7.90
N GLY A 251 0.43 -11.79 -8.41
CA GLY A 251 1.75 -11.24 -8.73
C GLY A 251 2.68 -11.19 -7.52
N THR A 252 2.17 -10.76 -6.36
CA THR A 252 2.93 -10.71 -5.11
C THR A 252 3.36 -12.11 -4.64
N ILE A 253 2.45 -13.09 -4.69
CA ILE A 253 2.74 -14.49 -4.30
C ILE A 253 3.82 -15.09 -5.22
N ILE A 254 3.67 -14.93 -6.54
CA ILE A 254 4.62 -15.49 -7.50
C ILE A 254 5.99 -14.81 -7.37
N LEU A 255 6.01 -13.49 -7.16
CA LEU A 255 7.25 -12.75 -6.96
C LEU A 255 7.98 -13.22 -5.69
N ALA A 256 7.26 -13.41 -4.58
CA ALA A 256 7.82 -13.97 -3.36
C ALA A 256 8.35 -15.41 -3.58
N ALA A 257 7.64 -16.21 -4.37
CA ALA A 257 8.11 -17.56 -4.77
C ALA A 257 9.39 -17.50 -5.62
N ILE A 258 9.55 -16.52 -6.52
CA ILE A 258 10.78 -16.29 -7.28
C ILE A 258 11.93 -15.87 -6.35
N ILE A 259 11.67 -14.95 -5.41
CA ILE A 259 12.67 -14.52 -4.42
C ILE A 259 13.14 -15.71 -3.56
N ALA A 260 12.29 -16.70 -3.34
CA ALA A 260 12.63 -17.90 -2.57
C ALA A 260 13.74 -18.78 -3.22
N PHE A 261 14.08 -18.54 -4.48
CA PHE A 261 15.26 -19.15 -5.13
C PHE A 261 16.58 -18.45 -4.79
N MET A 262 16.54 -17.28 -4.17
CA MET A 262 17.74 -16.53 -3.78
C MET A 262 18.31 -17.02 -2.44
N ALA A 263 19.58 -16.71 -2.20
CA ALA A 263 20.21 -16.96 -0.90
C ALA A 263 19.51 -16.12 0.19
N GLN A 264 19.30 -16.72 1.37
CA GLN A 264 18.61 -16.09 2.51
C GLN A 264 17.26 -15.45 2.11
N PRO A 265 16.31 -16.21 1.56
CA PRO A 265 15.12 -15.66 0.91
C PRO A 265 14.27 -14.80 1.86
N GLY A 266 14.21 -15.18 3.14
CA GLY A 266 13.51 -14.39 4.15
C GLY A 266 14.08 -12.99 4.29
N ARG A 267 15.40 -12.87 4.49
CA ARG A 267 16.09 -11.57 4.56
C ARG A 267 15.90 -10.77 3.27
N THR A 268 16.09 -11.40 2.13
CA THR A 268 16.02 -10.76 0.82
C THR A 268 14.64 -10.19 0.55
N ASN A 269 13.58 -10.98 0.78
CA ASN A 269 12.20 -10.49 0.60
C ASN A 269 11.85 -9.36 1.58
N LEU A 270 12.30 -9.46 2.82
CA LEU A 270 12.08 -8.43 3.84
C LEU A 270 12.69 -7.08 3.44
N LEU A 271 13.93 -7.07 2.92
CA LEU A 271 14.60 -5.85 2.45
C LEU A 271 13.92 -5.28 1.19
N PHE A 272 13.45 -6.13 0.30
CA PHE A 272 12.67 -5.73 -0.87
C PHE A 272 11.34 -5.07 -0.48
N ASP A 273 10.58 -5.66 0.43
CA ASP A 273 9.31 -5.08 0.92
C ASP A 273 9.53 -3.79 1.71
N SER A 274 10.65 -3.68 2.44
CA SER A 274 11.03 -2.45 3.11
C SER A 274 11.30 -1.32 2.11
N ALA A 275 12.04 -1.59 1.04
CA ALA A 275 12.27 -0.62 -0.03
C ALA A 275 10.95 -0.23 -0.74
N LYS A 276 10.07 -1.21 -1.03
CA LYS A 276 8.72 -0.93 -1.58
C LYS A 276 7.89 -0.02 -0.69
N THR A 277 7.95 -0.19 0.61
CA THR A 277 7.21 0.65 1.57
C THR A 277 7.66 2.11 1.47
N LEU A 278 8.98 2.37 1.39
CA LEU A 278 9.52 3.73 1.21
C LEU A 278 9.15 4.32 -0.16
N MET A 279 9.23 3.52 -1.22
CA MET A 279 8.82 3.92 -2.56
C MET A 279 7.35 4.32 -2.61
N PHE A 280 6.47 3.62 -1.88
CA PHE A 280 5.03 3.86 -1.92
C PHE A 280 4.60 5.14 -1.18
N ALA A 281 5.42 5.68 -0.28
CA ALA A 281 5.10 6.88 0.49
C ALA A 281 4.73 8.10 -0.39
N PRO A 282 5.55 8.57 -1.36
CA PRO A 282 5.17 9.68 -2.22
C PRO A 282 4.00 9.35 -3.16
N ILE A 283 3.86 8.09 -3.58
CA ILE A 283 2.73 7.67 -4.42
C ILE A 283 1.41 7.83 -3.65
N SER A 284 1.39 7.43 -2.36
CA SER A 284 0.20 7.57 -1.53
C SER A 284 -0.14 9.03 -1.21
N LEU A 285 0.87 9.85 -0.95
CA LEU A 285 0.65 11.25 -0.58
C LEU A 285 0.29 12.14 -1.78
N ILE A 286 0.94 11.98 -2.91
CA ILE A 286 0.78 12.82 -4.09
C ILE A 286 -0.16 12.16 -5.10
N GLY A 287 0.19 10.94 -5.53
CA GLY A 287 -0.49 10.24 -6.61
C GLY A 287 -1.95 9.95 -6.29
N LEU A 288 -2.22 9.31 -5.13
CA LEU A 288 -3.58 8.99 -4.73
C LEU A 288 -4.40 10.25 -4.47
N SER A 289 -3.83 11.29 -3.86
CA SER A 289 -4.54 12.53 -3.52
C SER A 289 -5.01 13.26 -4.78
N ILE A 290 -4.12 13.48 -5.75
CA ILE A 290 -4.47 14.15 -7.02
C ILE A 290 -5.48 13.30 -7.82
N ALA A 291 -5.25 11.99 -7.91
CA ALA A 291 -6.15 11.11 -8.64
C ALA A 291 -7.56 11.05 -8.01
N GLN A 292 -7.67 11.10 -6.68
CA GLN A 292 -8.95 11.17 -5.99
C GLN A 292 -9.66 12.51 -6.21
N ALA A 293 -8.93 13.62 -6.21
CA ALA A 293 -9.49 14.95 -6.47
C ALA A 293 -9.95 15.11 -7.93
N ALA A 294 -9.21 14.56 -8.89
CA ALA A 294 -9.54 14.63 -10.32
C ALA A 294 -10.76 13.76 -10.70
N PHE A 295 -10.96 12.63 -10.02
CA PHE A 295 -11.97 11.65 -10.40
C PHE A 295 -13.41 12.18 -10.50
N PRO A 296 -13.95 12.95 -9.52
CA PRO A 296 -15.31 13.49 -9.61
C PRO A 296 -15.48 14.48 -10.76
N VAL A 297 -14.44 15.26 -11.07
CA VAL A 297 -14.46 16.23 -12.17
C VAL A 297 -14.47 15.50 -13.52
N LEU A 298 -13.53 14.57 -13.72
CA LEU A 298 -13.47 13.71 -14.92
C LEU A 298 -14.78 12.94 -15.14
N SER A 299 -15.42 12.45 -14.06
CA SER A 299 -16.69 11.73 -14.17
C SER A 299 -17.85 12.61 -14.63
N ARG A 300 -17.86 13.89 -14.27
CA ARG A 300 -18.87 14.86 -14.74
C ARG A 300 -18.64 15.23 -16.19
N GLU A 301 -17.39 15.31 -16.62
CA GLU A 301 -16.97 15.73 -17.96
C GLU A 301 -16.96 14.60 -19.00
N LYS A 302 -17.33 13.37 -18.61
CA LYS A 302 -17.28 12.18 -19.50
C LYS A 302 -17.97 12.35 -20.85
N ASN A 303 -19.02 13.19 -20.94
CA ASN A 303 -19.78 13.46 -22.15
C ASN A 303 -19.23 14.66 -22.95
N ASN A 304 -18.32 15.47 -22.36
CA ASN A 304 -17.60 16.55 -23.03
C ASN A 304 -16.10 16.22 -23.07
N LEU A 305 -15.69 15.53 -24.11
CA LEU A 305 -14.30 15.06 -24.25
C LEU A 305 -13.27 16.20 -24.33
N ALA A 306 -13.67 17.42 -24.69
CA ALA A 306 -12.76 18.56 -24.72
C ALA A 306 -12.36 18.97 -23.30
N ASP A 307 -13.35 19.16 -22.43
CA ASP A 307 -13.11 19.50 -21.02
C ASP A 307 -12.41 18.35 -20.30
N PHE A 308 -12.85 17.09 -20.53
CA PHE A 308 -12.22 15.90 -19.99
C PHE A 308 -10.71 15.83 -20.29
N LYS A 309 -10.31 16.11 -21.55
CA LYS A 309 -8.91 16.12 -21.95
C LYS A 309 -8.12 17.20 -21.22
N MET A 310 -8.69 18.40 -21.10
CA MET A 310 -8.02 19.52 -20.43
C MET A 310 -7.85 19.26 -18.92
N THR A 311 -8.89 18.79 -18.25
CA THR A 311 -8.83 18.40 -16.82
C THR A 311 -7.83 17.27 -16.60
N PHE A 312 -7.81 16.27 -17.49
CA PHE A 312 -6.85 15.17 -17.40
C PHE A 312 -5.41 15.65 -17.56
N ILE A 313 -5.10 16.44 -18.60
CA ILE A 313 -3.75 16.97 -18.87
C ILE A 313 -3.28 17.86 -17.71
N THR A 314 -4.17 18.71 -17.18
CA THR A 314 -3.86 19.56 -16.03
C THR A 314 -3.48 18.71 -14.82
N SER A 315 -4.29 17.70 -14.49
CA SER A 315 -4.01 16.77 -13.38
C SER A 315 -2.74 15.96 -13.60
N PHE A 316 -2.48 15.53 -14.83
CA PHE A 316 -1.30 14.80 -15.26
C PHE A 316 -0.02 15.65 -15.06
N ASN A 317 -0.04 16.90 -15.54
CA ASN A 317 1.09 17.81 -15.38
C ASN A 317 1.33 18.21 -13.92
N GLN A 318 0.27 18.47 -13.13
CA GLN A 318 0.36 18.74 -11.69
C GLN A 318 0.95 17.55 -10.93
N MET A 319 0.53 16.34 -11.28
CA MET A 319 1.08 15.13 -10.66
C MET A 319 2.55 14.97 -10.99
N LEU A 320 2.96 15.13 -12.27
CA LEU A 320 4.36 15.05 -12.67
C LEU A 320 5.21 16.12 -11.98
N TYR A 321 4.70 17.33 -11.88
CA TYR A 321 5.39 18.46 -11.24
C TYR A 321 5.77 18.16 -9.78
N LEU A 322 4.95 17.40 -9.06
CA LEU A 322 5.21 17.05 -7.64
C LEU A 322 5.93 15.70 -7.48
N ILE A 323 5.59 14.70 -8.31
CA ILE A 323 6.07 13.33 -8.09
C ILE A 323 7.49 13.12 -8.63
N LEU A 324 7.88 13.78 -9.74
CA LEU A 324 9.22 13.62 -10.29
C LEU A 324 10.32 14.15 -9.34
N PRO A 325 10.22 15.36 -8.76
CA PRO A 325 11.17 15.79 -7.74
C PRO A 325 11.22 14.85 -6.54
N ALA A 326 10.07 14.38 -6.05
CA ALA A 326 10.02 13.41 -4.97
C ALA A 326 10.72 12.08 -5.32
N SER A 327 10.58 11.62 -6.57
CA SER A 327 11.27 10.41 -7.06
C SER A 327 12.79 10.57 -7.06
N ILE A 328 13.28 11.74 -7.50
CA ILE A 328 14.73 12.04 -7.52
C ILE A 328 15.28 12.22 -6.10
N ILE A 329 14.53 12.85 -5.19
CA ILE A 329 14.93 12.92 -3.77
C ILE A 329 15.14 11.51 -3.20
N ILE A 330 14.19 10.61 -3.43
CA ILE A 330 14.30 9.23 -2.95
C ILE A 330 15.49 8.50 -3.62
N LEU A 331 15.68 8.70 -4.91
CA LEU A 331 16.78 8.08 -5.65
C LEU A 331 18.15 8.54 -5.11
N VAL A 332 18.33 9.82 -4.93
CA VAL A 332 19.62 10.40 -4.52
C VAL A 332 19.87 10.18 -3.02
N LEU A 333 18.84 10.39 -2.19
CA LEU A 333 18.91 10.22 -0.74
C LEU A 333 18.58 8.78 -0.27
N ARG A 334 18.60 7.79 -1.15
CA ARG A 334 18.21 6.41 -0.82
C ARG A 334 18.88 5.84 0.43
N ILE A 335 20.18 6.04 0.60
CA ILE A 335 20.91 5.54 1.77
C ILE A 335 20.52 6.31 3.04
N PRO A 336 20.56 7.66 3.09
CA PRO A 336 20.03 8.44 4.20
C PRO A 336 18.57 8.07 4.56
N ILE A 337 17.68 7.95 3.58
CA ILE A 337 16.28 7.63 3.82
C ILE A 337 16.11 6.25 4.45
N VAL A 338 16.79 5.22 3.93
CA VAL A 338 16.76 3.87 4.50
C VAL A 338 17.32 3.88 5.92
N ARG A 339 18.42 4.60 6.16
CA ARG A 339 19.05 4.72 7.47
C ARG A 339 18.14 5.42 8.48
N LEU A 340 17.48 6.51 8.08
CA LEU A 340 16.52 7.23 8.92
C LEU A 340 15.28 6.38 9.25
N ALA A 341 14.77 5.67 8.25
CA ALA A 341 13.57 4.87 8.40
C ALA A 341 13.81 3.60 9.24
N TYR A 342 14.87 2.87 8.94
CA TYR A 342 15.10 1.51 9.44
C TYR A 342 16.37 1.35 10.25
N GLY A 343 17.28 2.34 10.25
CA GLY A 343 18.54 2.29 10.96
C GLY A 343 18.32 2.05 12.47
N ALA A 344 18.74 0.88 12.93
CA ALA A 344 18.67 0.41 14.30
C ALA A 344 19.91 -0.44 14.58
N ASP A 345 20.18 -0.79 15.83
CA ASP A 345 21.40 -1.47 16.23
C ASP A 345 21.68 -2.76 15.45
N LYS A 346 20.63 -3.54 15.15
CA LYS A 346 20.75 -4.78 14.38
C LYS A 346 20.51 -4.63 12.87
N PHE A 347 20.15 -3.41 12.39
CA PHE A 347 20.05 -3.14 10.96
C PHE A 347 21.42 -2.76 10.42
N ASP A 348 22.16 -3.77 9.96
CA ASP A 348 23.55 -3.67 9.57
C ASP A 348 23.77 -2.79 8.30
N TRP A 349 25.00 -2.40 8.07
CA TRP A 349 25.37 -1.59 6.90
C TRP A 349 25.09 -2.31 5.57
N PRO A 350 25.41 -3.63 5.40
CA PRO A 350 25.05 -4.37 4.21
C PRO A 350 23.55 -4.35 3.90
N ALA A 351 22.68 -4.47 4.92
CA ALA A 351 21.23 -4.34 4.73
C ALA A 351 20.83 -2.93 4.29
N THR A 352 21.45 -1.89 4.88
CA THR A 352 21.22 -0.49 4.48
C THR A 352 21.57 -0.27 3.00
N VAL A 353 22.74 -0.73 2.58
CA VAL A 353 23.21 -0.58 1.20
C VAL A 353 22.34 -1.36 0.22
N LEU A 354 22.03 -2.63 0.52
CA LEU A 354 21.19 -3.46 -0.32
C LEU A 354 19.78 -2.89 -0.46
N THR A 355 19.15 -2.47 0.65
CA THR A 355 17.83 -1.80 0.62
C THR A 355 17.89 -0.51 -0.18
N GLY A 356 18.98 0.27 -0.04
CA GLY A 356 19.20 1.48 -0.82
C GLY A 356 19.35 1.21 -2.31
N HIS A 357 20.03 0.14 -2.72
CA HIS A 357 20.14 -0.26 -4.13
C HIS A 357 18.77 -0.69 -4.69
N ILE A 358 18.03 -1.52 -3.95
CA ILE A 358 16.66 -1.90 -4.32
C ILE A 358 15.79 -0.64 -4.49
N LEU A 359 15.86 0.29 -3.52
CA LEU A 359 15.09 1.54 -3.55
C LEU A 359 15.48 2.41 -4.75
N ALA A 360 16.76 2.44 -5.14
CA ALA A 360 17.21 3.17 -6.32
C ALA A 360 16.48 2.68 -7.59
N PHE A 361 16.49 1.37 -7.84
CA PHE A 361 15.77 0.80 -9.00
C PHE A 361 14.27 1.02 -8.91
N LEU A 362 13.66 0.87 -7.73
CA LEU A 362 12.24 1.12 -7.53
C LEU A 362 11.86 2.59 -7.73
N SER A 363 12.77 3.53 -7.45
CA SER A 363 12.52 4.98 -7.60
C SER A 363 12.19 5.37 -9.06
N PHE A 364 12.71 4.64 -10.04
CA PHE A 364 12.34 4.83 -11.45
C PHE A 364 10.87 4.52 -11.77
N SER A 365 10.17 3.80 -10.90
CA SER A 365 8.74 3.50 -11.10
C SER A 365 7.80 4.42 -10.32
N ILE A 366 8.30 5.28 -9.42
CA ILE A 366 7.44 6.11 -8.56
C ILE A 366 6.50 6.99 -9.38
N PHE A 367 7.05 7.72 -10.37
CA PHE A 367 6.23 8.57 -11.22
C PHE A 367 5.24 7.75 -12.06
N ALA A 368 5.68 6.59 -12.57
CA ALA A 368 4.84 5.73 -13.38
C ALA A 368 3.66 5.20 -12.55
N GLN A 369 3.89 4.72 -11.34
CA GLN A 369 2.82 4.23 -10.47
C GLN A 369 1.84 5.32 -10.05
N ALA A 370 2.34 6.52 -9.73
CA ALA A 370 1.46 7.65 -9.43
C ALA A 370 0.55 7.99 -10.61
N LEU A 371 1.11 8.07 -11.82
CA LEU A 371 0.34 8.31 -13.04
C LEU A 371 -0.63 7.17 -13.35
N ILE A 372 -0.24 5.91 -13.18
CA ILE A 372 -1.12 4.74 -13.39
C ILE A 372 -2.41 4.89 -12.57
N VAL A 373 -2.32 5.37 -11.32
CA VAL A 373 -3.51 5.61 -10.50
C VAL A 373 -4.43 6.66 -11.13
N LEU A 374 -3.88 7.75 -11.69
CA LEU A 374 -4.65 8.77 -12.40
C LEU A 374 -5.30 8.21 -13.68
N PHE A 375 -4.55 7.43 -14.47
CA PHE A 375 -5.08 6.77 -15.65
C PHE A 375 -6.23 5.81 -15.33
N TYR A 376 -6.12 5.04 -14.23
CA TYR A 376 -7.21 4.19 -13.78
C TYR A 376 -8.47 5.00 -13.46
N ARG A 377 -8.34 6.16 -12.79
CA ARG A 377 -9.47 7.06 -12.52
C ARG A 377 -10.08 7.60 -13.81
N ALA A 378 -9.26 7.96 -14.80
CA ALA A 378 -9.74 8.43 -16.10
C ALA A 378 -10.55 7.34 -16.85
N PHE A 379 -10.05 6.10 -16.90
CA PHE A 379 -10.79 4.99 -17.49
C PHE A 379 -12.09 4.70 -16.73
N TYR A 380 -12.08 4.71 -15.39
CA TYR A 380 -13.28 4.49 -14.58
C TYR A 380 -14.31 5.62 -14.77
N ALA A 381 -13.88 6.87 -14.94
CA ALA A 381 -14.74 7.99 -15.27
C ALA A 381 -15.46 7.79 -16.62
N LEU A 382 -14.79 7.14 -17.58
CA LEU A 382 -15.34 6.73 -18.87
C LEU A 382 -16.09 5.38 -18.83
N HIS A 383 -16.41 4.85 -17.63
CA HIS A 383 -17.07 3.55 -17.40
C HIS A 383 -16.33 2.35 -17.99
N ASP A 384 -15.01 2.42 -18.11
CA ASP A 384 -14.17 1.32 -18.58
C ASP A 384 -13.29 0.80 -17.46
N SER A 385 -13.65 -0.35 -16.91
CA SER A 385 -12.84 -1.07 -15.94
C SER A 385 -12.02 -2.22 -16.54
N VAL A 386 -12.31 -2.57 -17.80
CA VAL A 386 -11.70 -3.72 -18.48
C VAL A 386 -10.27 -3.41 -18.90
N VAL A 387 -10.05 -2.24 -19.54
CA VAL A 387 -8.71 -1.83 -19.97
C VAL A 387 -7.73 -1.74 -18.81
N PRO A 388 -8.01 -1.06 -17.66
CA PRO A 388 -7.15 -1.08 -16.48
C PRO A 388 -6.83 -2.49 -15.99
N LEU A 389 -7.81 -3.39 -15.96
CA LEU A 389 -7.63 -4.77 -15.50
C LEU A 389 -6.68 -5.54 -16.43
N LEU A 390 -6.92 -5.51 -17.75
CA LEU A 390 -6.10 -6.24 -18.73
C LEU A 390 -4.66 -5.73 -18.76
N VAL A 391 -4.48 -4.40 -18.72
CA VAL A 391 -3.14 -3.80 -18.72
C VAL A 391 -2.39 -4.10 -17.42
N SER A 392 -3.08 -4.10 -16.28
CA SER A 392 -2.52 -4.52 -14.99
C SER A 392 -2.09 -6.00 -15.01
N ALA A 393 -2.93 -6.87 -15.57
CA ALA A 393 -2.60 -8.30 -15.70
C ALA A 393 -1.39 -8.52 -16.63
N ALA A 394 -1.34 -7.82 -17.77
CA ALA A 394 -0.21 -7.88 -18.68
C ALA A 394 1.09 -7.39 -18.01
N SER A 395 1.03 -6.27 -17.28
CA SER A 395 2.19 -5.74 -16.54
C SER A 395 2.67 -6.72 -15.46
N THR A 396 1.75 -7.34 -14.71
CA THR A 396 2.09 -8.36 -13.72
C THR A 396 2.76 -9.58 -14.38
N LEU A 397 2.26 -10.00 -15.55
CA LEU A 397 2.86 -11.09 -16.31
C LEU A 397 4.29 -10.73 -16.77
N VAL A 398 4.50 -9.52 -17.29
CA VAL A 398 5.83 -9.02 -17.67
C VAL A 398 6.78 -9.04 -16.45
N LEU A 399 6.32 -8.56 -15.30
CA LEU A 399 7.11 -8.61 -14.06
C LEU A 399 7.50 -10.04 -13.69
N ILE A 400 6.58 -10.98 -13.76
CA ILE A 400 6.83 -12.40 -13.43
C ILE A 400 7.84 -13.00 -14.41
N ILE A 401 7.67 -12.77 -15.72
CA ILE A 401 8.57 -13.31 -16.76
C ILE A 401 9.99 -12.74 -16.58
N LEU A 402 10.10 -11.42 -16.39
CA LEU A 402 11.41 -10.78 -16.18
C LEU A 402 12.05 -11.21 -14.85
N GLY A 403 11.26 -11.31 -13.78
CA GLY A 403 11.74 -11.79 -12.48
C GLY A 403 12.25 -13.22 -12.56
N TYR A 404 11.51 -14.10 -13.23
CA TYR A 404 11.93 -15.48 -13.48
C TYR A 404 13.23 -15.52 -14.31
N TYR A 405 13.29 -14.77 -15.40
CA TYR A 405 14.46 -14.73 -16.27
C TYR A 405 15.71 -14.23 -15.52
N PHE A 406 15.60 -13.12 -14.79
CA PHE A 406 16.76 -12.55 -14.10
C PHE A 406 17.22 -13.40 -12.92
N VAL A 407 16.30 -13.94 -12.12
CA VAL A 407 16.68 -14.67 -10.90
C VAL A 407 17.03 -16.12 -11.19
N ILE A 408 16.19 -16.83 -11.96
CA ILE A 408 16.32 -18.28 -12.11
C ILE A 408 17.24 -18.64 -13.29
N ILE A 409 17.19 -17.89 -14.40
CA ILE A 409 18.03 -18.17 -15.57
C ILE A 409 19.39 -17.48 -15.46
N GLN A 410 19.41 -16.19 -15.08
CA GLN A 410 20.64 -15.40 -15.04
C GLN A 410 21.32 -15.37 -13.66
N ASN A 411 20.69 -15.92 -12.61
CA ASN A 411 21.19 -15.90 -11.23
C ASN A 411 21.54 -14.50 -10.72
N MET A 412 20.78 -13.47 -11.12
CA MET A 412 21.00 -12.10 -10.71
C MET A 412 20.45 -11.83 -9.30
N GLY A 413 20.96 -10.78 -8.61
CA GLY A 413 20.52 -10.37 -7.29
C GLY A 413 19.13 -9.73 -7.28
N ILE A 414 18.66 -9.39 -6.06
CA ILE A 414 17.31 -8.84 -5.81
C ILE A 414 17.08 -7.50 -6.51
N GLU A 415 18.14 -6.75 -6.79
CA GLU A 415 18.08 -5.49 -7.54
C GLU A 415 17.49 -5.67 -8.93
N SER A 416 17.70 -6.84 -9.54
CA SER A 416 17.13 -7.17 -10.85
C SER A 416 15.60 -7.30 -10.81
N ILE A 417 15.03 -7.79 -9.71
CA ILE A 417 13.58 -7.78 -9.47
C ILE A 417 13.07 -6.35 -9.34
N ALA A 418 13.78 -5.48 -8.63
CA ALA A 418 13.41 -4.07 -8.50
C ALA A 418 13.45 -3.36 -9.87
N PHE A 419 14.42 -3.70 -10.70
CA PHE A 419 14.49 -3.22 -12.09
C PHE A 419 13.32 -3.76 -12.94
N ALA A 420 13.03 -5.06 -12.87
CA ALA A 420 11.90 -5.68 -13.57
C ALA A 420 10.57 -5.05 -13.16
N PHE A 421 10.40 -4.78 -11.85
CA PHE A 421 9.23 -4.10 -11.32
C PHE A 421 9.08 -2.70 -11.91
N SER A 422 10.15 -1.93 -11.97
CA SER A 422 10.13 -0.58 -12.54
C SER A 422 9.86 -0.59 -14.03
N LEU A 423 10.49 -1.49 -14.78
CA LEU A 423 10.26 -1.64 -16.21
C LEU A 423 8.81 -2.04 -16.51
N ALA A 424 8.25 -2.99 -15.77
CA ALA A 424 6.86 -3.43 -15.93
C ALA A 424 5.88 -2.26 -15.69
N ASN A 425 6.10 -1.43 -14.66
CA ASN A 425 5.25 -0.27 -14.37
C ASN A 425 5.39 0.83 -15.44
N VAL A 426 6.59 1.09 -15.96
CA VAL A 426 6.79 2.06 -17.05
C VAL A 426 6.11 1.58 -18.32
N LEU A 427 6.25 0.30 -18.68
CA LEU A 427 5.53 -0.28 -19.83
C LEU A 427 4.01 -0.19 -19.64
N GLN A 428 3.51 -0.48 -18.44
CA GLN A 428 2.10 -0.33 -18.11
C GLN A 428 1.62 1.09 -18.33
N LEU A 429 2.37 2.10 -17.87
CA LEU A 429 2.05 3.50 -18.08
C LEU A 429 1.99 3.85 -19.59
N ILE A 430 2.99 3.43 -20.37
CA ILE A 430 3.03 3.68 -21.81
C ILE A 430 1.78 3.09 -22.50
N ILE A 431 1.42 1.86 -22.17
CA ILE A 431 0.24 1.20 -22.74
C ILE A 431 -1.04 1.98 -22.35
N LEU A 432 -1.17 2.41 -21.09
CA LEU A 432 -2.33 3.19 -20.66
C LEU A 432 -2.42 4.55 -21.35
N ILE A 433 -1.30 5.24 -21.57
CA ILE A 433 -1.25 6.49 -22.34
C ILE A 433 -1.80 6.27 -23.75
N VAL A 434 -1.30 5.26 -24.46
CA VAL A 434 -1.72 4.97 -25.85
C VAL A 434 -3.20 4.58 -25.91
N LEU A 435 -3.67 3.76 -24.99
CA LEU A 435 -5.07 3.31 -24.99
C LEU A 435 -6.04 4.43 -24.61
N LEU A 436 -5.68 5.30 -23.64
CA LEU A 436 -6.51 6.43 -23.27
C LEU A 436 -6.53 7.48 -24.41
N ASP A 437 -5.38 7.77 -25.02
CA ASP A 437 -5.29 8.67 -26.18
C ASP A 437 -6.25 8.24 -27.32
N LYS A 438 -6.22 6.96 -27.68
CA LYS A 438 -7.15 6.40 -28.66
C LYS A 438 -8.61 6.53 -28.22
N LYS A 439 -8.90 6.25 -26.95
CA LYS A 439 -10.27 6.24 -26.42
C LYS A 439 -10.92 7.62 -26.41
N VAL A 440 -10.14 8.66 -26.13
CA VAL A 440 -10.65 10.05 -26.10
C VAL A 440 -10.55 10.76 -27.46
N GLY A 441 -10.10 10.07 -28.52
CA GLY A 441 -9.95 10.66 -29.85
C GLY A 441 -8.75 11.61 -29.96
N GLY A 442 -7.64 11.27 -29.31
CA GLY A 442 -6.36 12.01 -29.32
C GLY A 442 -6.29 13.17 -28.34
N PHE A 443 -5.22 13.23 -27.57
CA PHE A 443 -4.87 14.38 -26.75
C PHE A 443 -4.14 15.44 -27.60
N PRO A 444 -4.21 16.75 -27.24
CA PRO A 444 -3.35 17.76 -27.82
C PRO A 444 -1.88 17.48 -27.44
N LYS A 445 -1.12 16.92 -28.37
CA LYS A 445 0.23 16.36 -28.14
C LYS A 445 1.21 17.38 -27.55
N ILE A 446 1.11 18.64 -27.96
CA ILE A 446 1.97 19.71 -27.43
C ILE A 446 1.74 19.87 -25.92
N LEU A 447 0.49 19.90 -25.46
CA LEU A 447 0.15 20.06 -24.05
C LEU A 447 0.46 18.79 -23.23
N LEU A 448 0.42 17.62 -23.89
CA LEU A 448 0.72 16.34 -23.21
C LEU A 448 2.22 16.09 -23.05
N PHE A 449 3.08 16.56 -23.96
CA PHE A 449 4.50 16.21 -23.96
C PHE A 449 5.44 17.38 -23.61
N PHE A 450 5.10 18.60 -23.97
CA PHE A 450 6.01 19.73 -23.78
C PHE A 450 6.21 20.12 -22.31
N PRO A 451 5.15 20.26 -21.46
CA PRO A 451 5.35 20.53 -20.05
C PRO A 451 6.09 19.38 -19.31
N PRO A 452 5.76 18.09 -19.53
CA PRO A 452 6.52 16.98 -18.95
C PRO A 452 8.01 17.00 -19.27
N ILE A 453 8.40 17.34 -20.50
CA ILE A 453 9.83 17.44 -20.87
C ILE A 453 10.54 18.51 -20.04
N LYS A 454 9.92 19.69 -19.89
CA LYS A 454 10.48 20.76 -19.05
C LYS A 454 10.63 20.31 -17.60
N ILE A 455 9.59 19.68 -17.04
CA ILE A 455 9.58 19.16 -15.68
C ILE A 455 10.68 18.11 -15.52
N PHE A 456 10.85 17.23 -16.51
CA PHE A 456 11.88 16.19 -16.47
C PHE A 456 13.30 16.77 -16.49
N ILE A 457 13.56 17.77 -17.36
CA ILE A 457 14.85 18.46 -17.41
C ILE A 457 15.14 19.19 -16.09
N ALA A 458 14.17 19.94 -15.57
CA ALA A 458 14.31 20.63 -14.29
C ALA A 458 14.58 19.65 -13.14
N THR A 459 13.88 18.51 -13.13
CA THR A 459 14.06 17.44 -12.14
C THR A 459 15.44 16.77 -12.26
N PHE A 460 15.90 16.53 -13.48
CA PHE A 460 17.25 15.97 -13.71
C PHE A 460 18.34 16.91 -13.19
N LEU A 461 18.25 18.20 -13.51
CA LEU A 461 19.18 19.22 -13.01
C LEU A 461 19.10 19.37 -11.48
N MET A 462 17.89 19.29 -10.91
CA MET A 462 17.70 19.19 -9.47
C MET A 462 18.48 18.00 -8.87
N GLY A 463 18.44 16.84 -9.52
CA GLY A 463 19.17 15.65 -9.05
C GLY A 463 20.67 15.89 -8.92
N ILE A 464 21.25 16.59 -9.89
CA ILE A 464 22.66 17.00 -9.85
C ILE A 464 22.91 18.00 -8.71
N SER A 465 22.06 19.03 -8.61
CA SER A 465 22.17 20.06 -7.57
C SER A 465 21.97 19.53 -6.15
N LEU A 466 21.28 18.40 -5.99
CA LEU A 466 21.07 17.72 -4.72
C LEU A 466 22.24 16.77 -4.39
N TYR A 467 22.84 16.14 -5.39
CA TYR A 467 23.95 15.20 -5.20
C TYR A 467 25.25 15.88 -4.72
N ILE A 468 25.54 17.06 -5.25
CA ILE A 468 26.77 17.83 -4.90
C ILE A 468 26.78 18.18 -3.39
N PRO A 469 25.74 18.83 -2.82
CA PRO A 469 25.72 19.14 -1.39
C PRO A 469 25.82 17.89 -0.50
N ILE A 470 25.19 16.77 -0.88
CA ILE A 470 25.29 15.53 -0.11
C ILE A 470 26.76 15.11 0.03
N LYS A 471 27.49 15.05 -1.06
CA LYS A 471 28.89 14.63 -1.04
C LYS A 471 29.82 15.62 -0.27
N LEU A 472 29.58 16.91 -0.41
CA LEU A 472 30.33 17.91 0.29
C LEU A 472 30.03 17.96 1.79
N LEU A 473 28.75 17.93 2.15
CA LEU A 473 28.32 18.04 3.56
C LEU A 473 28.59 16.74 4.34
N ASP A 474 28.51 15.57 3.71
CA ASP A 474 28.85 14.29 4.32
C ASP A 474 30.34 14.21 4.70
N GLN A 475 31.20 14.78 3.86
CA GLN A 475 32.65 14.74 4.08
C GLN A 475 33.16 15.86 4.99
N LEU A 476 32.56 17.05 4.94
CA LEU A 476 33.15 18.26 5.53
C LEU A 476 32.42 18.74 6.80
N VAL A 477 31.14 18.42 6.96
CA VAL A 477 30.30 19.09 7.97
C VAL A 477 29.57 18.12 8.89
N PHE A 478 29.01 17.02 8.36
CA PHE A 478 28.14 16.13 9.12
C PHE A 478 28.77 14.76 9.35
N ASP A 479 28.86 14.37 10.61
CA ASP A 479 29.13 12.98 11.00
C ASP A 479 27.85 12.15 10.82
N THR A 480 27.72 11.49 9.67
CA THR A 480 26.54 10.70 9.29
C THR A 480 26.35 9.42 10.09
N THR A 481 27.23 9.12 11.05
CA THR A 481 27.00 8.06 12.04
C THR A 481 25.86 8.45 13.01
N ARG A 482 25.63 9.75 13.22
CA ARG A 482 24.60 10.27 14.11
C ARG A 482 23.29 10.55 13.35
N THR A 483 22.18 10.07 13.87
CA THR A 483 20.84 10.23 13.26
C THR A 483 20.46 11.70 13.04
N ILE A 484 20.79 12.58 14.00
CA ILE A 484 20.47 14.02 13.92
C ILE A 484 21.22 14.66 12.73
N ASN A 485 22.50 14.40 12.59
CA ASN A 485 23.31 14.92 11.50
C ASN A 485 22.81 14.41 10.14
N LEU A 486 22.35 13.15 10.10
CA LEU A 486 21.77 12.57 8.90
C LEU A 486 20.45 13.24 8.50
N ILE A 487 19.62 13.65 9.49
CA ILE A 487 18.40 14.44 9.25
C ILE A 487 18.75 15.82 8.67
N PHE A 488 19.75 16.50 9.25
CA PHE A 488 20.21 17.79 8.74
C PHE A 488 20.80 17.68 7.34
N LEU A 489 21.64 16.68 7.08
CA LEU A 489 22.19 16.42 5.74
C LEU A 489 21.07 16.20 4.71
N ALA A 490 20.13 15.30 5.00
CA ALA A 490 19.03 14.99 4.09
C ALA A 490 18.09 16.20 3.91
N GLY A 491 17.79 16.93 4.99
CA GLY A 491 16.94 18.11 4.97
C GLY A 491 17.53 19.27 4.19
N THR A 492 18.78 19.65 4.49
CA THR A 492 19.47 20.77 3.80
C THR A 492 19.66 20.45 2.32
N SER A 493 20.11 19.24 1.98
CA SER A 493 20.27 18.83 0.59
C SER A 493 18.94 18.85 -0.16
N SER A 494 17.87 18.35 0.46
CA SER A 494 16.52 18.39 -0.13
C SER A 494 16.03 19.82 -0.35
N LEU A 495 16.25 20.71 0.60
CA LEU A 495 15.86 22.12 0.47
C LEU A 495 16.63 22.81 -0.67
N ILE A 496 17.93 22.59 -0.79
CA ILE A 496 18.74 23.14 -1.90
C ILE A 496 18.21 22.61 -3.24
N GLY A 497 18.02 21.29 -3.36
CA GLY A 497 17.52 20.69 -4.59
C GLY A 497 16.12 21.21 -4.96
N LEU A 498 15.19 21.26 -4.00
CA LEU A 498 13.83 21.77 -4.23
C LEU A 498 13.83 23.26 -4.60
N SER A 499 14.64 24.09 -3.95
CA SER A 499 14.76 25.52 -4.30
C SER A 499 15.26 25.69 -5.73
N PHE A 500 16.25 24.91 -6.13
CA PHE A 500 16.77 24.92 -7.50
C PHE A 500 15.73 24.43 -8.53
N TYR A 501 15.00 23.37 -8.18
CA TYR A 501 13.88 22.88 -9.01
C TYR A 501 12.80 23.94 -9.22
N LEU A 502 12.35 24.58 -8.13
CA LEU A 502 11.35 25.66 -8.22
C LEU A 502 11.85 26.83 -9.06
N PHE A 503 13.12 27.21 -8.91
CA PHE A 503 13.73 28.26 -9.74
C PHE A 503 13.72 27.94 -11.23
N LEU A 504 13.94 26.66 -11.61
CA LEU A 504 13.93 26.24 -13.02
C LEU A 504 12.52 26.01 -13.57
N ALA A 505 11.55 25.73 -12.70
CA ALA A 505 10.20 25.38 -13.10
C ALA A 505 9.25 26.59 -13.21
N PHE A 506 9.65 27.72 -12.65
CA PHE A 506 9.03 29.04 -12.83
C PHE A 506 9.75 29.82 -13.94
#